data_812f47c864bfb8ee734d26db10612477
#
_entry.id   812f47c864bfb8ee734d26db10612477
#
_cell.length_a   1.000
_cell.length_b   1.000
_cell.length_c   1.000
_cell.angle_alpha   90.00
_cell.angle_beta   90.00
_cell.angle_gamma   90.00
#
_symmetry.space_group_name_H-M   'P 1'
#
loop_
_entity.id
_entity.type
_entity.pdbx_description
1 polymer ?
#
loop_
_entity_poly.entity_id
_entity_poly.type
_entity_poly.pdbx_seq_one_letter_code
_entity_poly.pdbx_strand_id
1 'polypeptide(L)'
;MNEFEKTNIFLQIDGVELNISAISRKGKKPPIVFLHGFGSTKEDYADIIRQASLSDYPFLAYDAPGSGETYCSELEKISIPFLVKTALAVLDHANIEQFHLAGHSMGGLTALLLSHQNPDRVLSFTDIEGNIAPEDCFLSRQIIEYPAANANEFFERFVERTLHTPAYSSPLYSASLRHKIRAEAVEGIFSSMVELSDHGELMDKFVSLPCPKMFMYGEQNRALTYLGYIKSKGVRLSEISE
;
A
#
# COMPACT_ATOMS: atom_id res chain seq x y z
N MET A 1 -17.14 -5.11 -22.97
CA MET A 1 -16.13 -4.45 -22.11
C MET A 1 -16.06 -5.28 -20.85
N ASN A 2 -14.92 -5.85 -20.50
CA ASN A 2 -14.77 -6.58 -19.24
C ASN A 2 -14.64 -5.55 -18.12
N GLU A 3 -15.78 -5.16 -17.61
CA GLU A 3 -15.86 -4.32 -16.42
C GLU A 3 -15.37 -5.11 -15.22
N PHE A 4 -14.93 -4.43 -14.17
CA PHE A 4 -14.63 -5.05 -12.88
C PHE A 4 -15.92 -5.27 -12.09
N GLU A 5 -15.89 -6.26 -11.23
CA GLU A 5 -16.96 -6.55 -10.27
C GLU A 5 -16.61 -5.90 -8.93
N LYS A 6 -17.58 -5.25 -8.28
CA LYS A 6 -17.46 -4.82 -6.87
C LYS A 6 -17.93 -5.95 -5.97
N THR A 7 -17.16 -6.24 -4.93
CA THR A 7 -17.49 -7.30 -3.96
C THR A 7 -17.16 -6.84 -2.54
N ASN A 8 -17.83 -7.46 -1.58
CA ASN A 8 -17.54 -7.32 -0.16
C ASN A 8 -17.07 -8.66 0.39
N ILE A 9 -15.96 -8.62 1.16
CA ILE A 9 -15.34 -9.81 1.77
C ILE A 9 -15.43 -9.64 3.29
N PHE A 10 -16.16 -10.52 3.94
CA PHE A 10 -16.30 -10.52 5.39
C PHE A 10 -15.20 -11.37 6.01
N LEU A 11 -14.41 -10.79 6.89
CA LEU A 11 -13.27 -11.41 7.56
C LEU A 11 -13.31 -11.12 9.06
N GLN A 12 -12.65 -11.99 9.81
CA GLN A 12 -12.32 -11.74 11.22
C GLN A 12 -10.83 -12.02 11.42
N ILE A 13 -10.08 -11.01 11.89
CA ILE A 13 -8.62 -11.09 12.08
C ILE A 13 -8.30 -10.59 13.47
N ASP A 14 -7.66 -11.43 14.29
CA ASP A 14 -7.29 -11.12 15.69
C ASP A 14 -8.48 -10.57 16.52
N GLY A 15 -9.70 -11.08 16.25
CA GLY A 15 -10.92 -10.64 16.90
C GLY A 15 -11.58 -9.38 16.29
N VAL A 16 -10.93 -8.72 15.34
CA VAL A 16 -11.46 -7.53 14.64
C VAL A 16 -12.33 -7.97 13.47
N GLU A 17 -13.54 -7.45 13.38
CA GLU A 17 -14.46 -7.69 12.27
C GLU A 17 -14.18 -6.71 11.12
N LEU A 18 -14.10 -7.25 9.91
CA LEU A 18 -13.84 -6.50 8.68
C LEU A 18 -14.92 -6.80 7.64
N ASN A 19 -15.35 -5.76 6.93
CA ASN A 19 -16.06 -5.89 5.66
C ASN A 19 -15.24 -5.17 4.59
N ILE A 20 -14.42 -5.93 3.89
CA ILE A 20 -13.47 -5.42 2.90
C ILE A 20 -14.19 -5.11 1.60
N SER A 21 -14.15 -3.87 1.15
CA SER A 21 -14.63 -3.45 -0.16
C SER A 21 -13.56 -3.67 -1.22
N ALA A 22 -13.88 -4.45 -2.25
CA ALA A 22 -12.94 -4.84 -3.30
C ALA A 22 -13.50 -4.66 -4.70
N ILE A 23 -12.61 -4.47 -5.67
CA ILE A 23 -12.88 -4.57 -7.10
C ILE A 23 -12.01 -5.68 -7.69
N SER A 24 -12.57 -6.46 -8.61
CA SER A 24 -11.84 -7.53 -9.25
C SER A 24 -12.30 -7.77 -10.68
N ARG A 25 -11.44 -8.39 -11.47
CA ARG A 25 -11.74 -8.93 -12.78
C ARG A 25 -11.26 -10.37 -12.85
N LYS A 26 -12.10 -11.26 -13.33
CA LYS A 26 -11.75 -12.67 -13.56
C LYS A 26 -10.85 -12.83 -14.78
N GLY A 27 -10.02 -13.86 -14.79
CA GLY A 27 -9.14 -14.19 -15.90
C GLY A 27 -8.56 -15.59 -15.74
N LYS A 28 -7.66 -15.96 -16.66
CA LYS A 28 -7.06 -17.32 -16.69
C LYS A 28 -5.61 -17.36 -16.21
N LYS A 29 -4.96 -16.20 -16.17
CA LYS A 29 -3.57 -16.07 -15.71
C LYS A 29 -3.53 -15.84 -14.21
N PRO A 30 -2.37 -15.99 -13.54
CA PRO A 30 -2.23 -15.54 -12.17
C PRO A 30 -2.62 -14.05 -12.04
N PRO A 31 -3.39 -13.68 -11.00
CA PRO A 31 -3.89 -12.32 -10.86
C PRO A 31 -2.80 -11.31 -10.53
N ILE A 32 -3.08 -10.05 -10.86
CA ILE A 32 -2.34 -8.91 -10.32
C ILE A 32 -3.10 -8.41 -9.10
N VAL A 33 -2.44 -8.37 -7.95
CA VAL A 33 -2.99 -7.86 -6.70
C VAL A 33 -2.40 -6.47 -6.43
N PHE A 34 -3.26 -5.50 -6.16
CA PHE A 34 -2.88 -4.12 -5.90
C PHE A 34 -3.16 -3.75 -4.44
N LEU A 35 -2.14 -3.20 -3.78
CA LEU A 35 -2.23 -2.64 -2.43
C LEU A 35 -1.97 -1.14 -2.51
N HIS A 36 -2.98 -0.35 -2.17
CA HIS A 36 -2.92 1.10 -2.29
C HIS A 36 -2.15 1.79 -1.15
N GLY A 37 -1.70 3.00 -1.39
CA GLY A 37 -1.05 3.87 -0.42
C GLY A 37 -2.02 4.62 0.49
N PHE A 38 -1.48 5.30 1.49
CA PHE A 38 -2.25 6.17 2.37
C PHE A 38 -2.90 7.30 1.56
N GLY A 39 -4.19 7.54 1.78
CA GLY A 39 -4.96 8.54 1.03
C GLY A 39 -5.44 8.08 -0.35
N SER A 40 -5.22 6.82 -0.70
CA SER A 40 -5.68 6.17 -1.92
C SER A 40 -6.80 5.17 -1.64
N THR A 41 -7.43 4.63 -2.68
CA THR A 41 -8.45 3.59 -2.61
C THR A 41 -8.30 2.59 -3.77
N LYS A 42 -9.07 1.50 -3.74
CA LYS A 42 -9.10 0.49 -4.80
C LYS A 42 -9.39 1.04 -6.19
N GLU A 43 -10.16 2.13 -6.27
CA GLU A 43 -10.55 2.76 -7.53
C GLU A 43 -9.36 3.32 -8.31
N ASP A 44 -8.27 3.68 -7.65
CA ASP A 44 -7.07 4.21 -8.30
C ASP A 44 -6.41 3.19 -9.25
N TYR A 45 -6.75 1.90 -9.11
CA TYR A 45 -6.31 0.81 -9.98
C TYR A 45 -7.34 0.38 -11.04
N ALA A 46 -8.52 1.00 -11.07
CA ALA A 46 -9.59 0.59 -11.99
C ALA A 46 -9.21 0.75 -13.47
N ASP A 47 -8.35 1.72 -13.80
CA ASP A 47 -7.89 1.97 -15.18
C ASP A 47 -7.03 0.85 -15.78
N ILE A 48 -6.63 -0.15 -15.00
CA ILE A 48 -5.97 -1.36 -15.55
C ILE A 48 -6.83 -2.06 -16.62
N ILE A 49 -8.15 -1.91 -16.58
CA ILE A 49 -9.05 -2.48 -17.58
C ILE A 49 -8.80 -1.92 -18.98
N ARG A 50 -8.22 -0.72 -19.10
CA ARG A 50 -7.90 -0.05 -20.35
C ARG A 50 -6.56 -0.50 -20.95
N GLN A 51 -5.76 -1.24 -20.19
CA GLN A 51 -4.44 -1.69 -20.63
C GLN A 51 -4.57 -2.99 -21.44
N ALA A 52 -4.52 -2.88 -22.77
CA ALA A 52 -4.69 -4.03 -23.66
C ALA A 52 -3.68 -5.16 -23.40
N SER A 53 -2.44 -4.83 -23.03
CA SER A 53 -1.39 -5.80 -22.67
C SER A 53 -1.70 -6.60 -21.41
N LEU A 54 -2.60 -6.12 -20.56
CA LEU A 54 -3.01 -6.76 -19.30
C LEU A 54 -4.43 -7.33 -19.36
N SER A 55 -5.07 -7.35 -20.55
CA SER A 55 -6.46 -7.79 -20.72
C SER A 55 -6.73 -9.24 -20.26
N ASP A 56 -5.73 -10.11 -20.40
CA ASP A 56 -5.81 -11.52 -20.00
C ASP A 56 -5.55 -11.78 -18.52
N TYR A 57 -5.03 -10.77 -17.81
CA TYR A 57 -4.73 -10.91 -16.39
C TYR A 57 -5.95 -10.55 -15.55
N PRO A 58 -6.39 -11.47 -14.67
CA PRO A 58 -7.30 -11.07 -13.60
C PRO A 58 -6.60 -10.05 -12.70
N PHE A 59 -7.39 -9.26 -11.98
CA PHE A 59 -6.85 -8.40 -10.93
C PHE A 59 -7.75 -8.36 -9.71
N LEU A 60 -7.16 -8.02 -8.59
CA LEU A 60 -7.82 -7.74 -7.33
C LEU A 60 -7.22 -6.47 -6.72
N ALA A 61 -8.06 -5.50 -6.39
CA ALA A 61 -7.71 -4.35 -5.56
C ALA A 61 -8.80 -4.19 -4.49
N TYR A 62 -8.42 -3.79 -3.29
CA TYR A 62 -9.36 -3.58 -2.19
C TYR A 62 -8.96 -2.37 -1.36
N ASP A 63 -9.92 -1.79 -0.66
CA ASP A 63 -9.64 -0.74 0.31
C ASP A 63 -9.05 -1.36 1.58
N ALA A 64 -7.84 -0.96 1.94
CA ALA A 64 -7.22 -1.36 3.18
C ALA A 64 -8.08 -0.95 4.39
N PRO A 65 -8.10 -1.71 5.50
CA PRO A 65 -8.73 -1.28 6.74
C PRO A 65 -8.31 0.14 7.12
N GLY A 66 -9.27 0.95 7.53
CA GLY A 66 -9.07 2.38 7.79
C GLY A 66 -9.15 3.28 6.55
N SER A 67 -9.42 2.72 5.36
CA SER A 67 -9.51 3.47 4.10
C SER A 67 -10.80 3.16 3.34
N GLY A 68 -11.23 4.12 2.52
CA GLY A 68 -12.30 3.98 1.55
C GLY A 68 -13.61 3.49 2.12
N GLU A 69 -14.19 2.45 1.51
CA GLU A 69 -15.48 1.84 1.89
C GLU A 69 -15.32 0.62 2.82
N THR A 70 -14.09 0.21 3.14
CA THR A 70 -13.87 -0.91 4.05
C THR A 70 -14.26 -0.54 5.47
N TYR A 71 -15.12 -1.40 6.07
CA TYR A 71 -15.48 -1.32 7.49
C TYR A 71 -14.49 -2.11 8.34
N CYS A 72 -14.15 -1.55 9.49
CA CYS A 72 -13.33 -2.17 10.53
C CYS A 72 -13.94 -1.85 11.90
N SER A 73 -14.16 -2.86 12.74
CA SER A 73 -14.76 -2.68 14.06
C SER A 73 -13.86 -1.99 15.08
N GLU A 74 -12.54 -2.07 14.89
CA GLU A 74 -11.52 -1.54 15.82
C GLU A 74 -10.39 -0.87 15.02
N LEU A 75 -10.59 0.41 14.67
CA LEU A 75 -9.69 1.18 13.81
C LEU A 75 -8.30 1.40 14.43
N GLU A 76 -8.24 1.55 15.74
CA GLU A 76 -7.02 1.76 16.51
C GLU A 76 -6.07 0.55 16.54
N LYS A 77 -6.56 -0.63 16.18
CA LYS A 77 -5.74 -1.85 16.05
C LYS A 77 -5.02 -1.96 14.71
N ILE A 78 -5.35 -1.08 13.76
CA ILE A 78 -4.77 -1.14 12.42
C ILE A 78 -3.31 -0.70 12.47
N SER A 79 -2.44 -1.51 11.89
CA SER A 79 -0.99 -1.30 11.76
C SER A 79 -0.49 -2.00 10.50
N ILE A 80 0.72 -1.75 10.06
CA ILE A 80 1.27 -2.47 8.90
C ILE A 80 1.24 -3.99 9.08
N PRO A 81 1.62 -4.58 10.24
CA PRO A 81 1.45 -6.02 10.43
C PRO A 81 0.00 -6.50 10.33
N PHE A 82 -0.97 -5.69 10.78
CA PHE A 82 -2.39 -6.01 10.62
C PHE A 82 -2.82 -5.96 9.15
N LEU A 83 -2.33 -4.98 8.37
CA LEU A 83 -2.57 -4.90 6.92
C LEU A 83 -1.98 -6.10 6.17
N VAL A 84 -0.82 -6.62 6.58
CA VAL A 84 -0.24 -7.85 6.01
C VAL A 84 -1.14 -9.05 6.26
N LYS A 85 -1.64 -9.23 7.50
CA LYS A 85 -2.61 -10.30 7.83
C LYS A 85 -3.89 -10.16 7.01
N THR A 86 -4.38 -8.92 6.85
CA THR A 86 -5.56 -8.64 6.05
C THR A 86 -5.34 -9.03 4.58
N ALA A 87 -4.21 -8.64 4.00
CA ALA A 87 -3.89 -8.99 2.61
C ALA A 87 -3.86 -10.52 2.42
N LEU A 88 -3.23 -11.25 3.33
CA LEU A 88 -3.18 -12.71 3.29
C LEU A 88 -4.59 -13.32 3.37
N ALA A 89 -5.42 -12.85 4.31
CA ALA A 89 -6.78 -13.35 4.48
C ALA A 89 -7.69 -13.05 3.27
N VAL A 90 -7.53 -11.88 2.63
CA VAL A 90 -8.23 -11.53 1.38
C VAL A 90 -7.83 -12.48 0.24
N LEU A 91 -6.53 -12.76 0.10
CA LEU A 91 -6.01 -13.70 -0.91
C LEU A 91 -6.53 -15.12 -0.69
N ASP A 92 -6.53 -15.58 0.56
CA ASP A 92 -7.03 -16.92 0.92
C ASP A 92 -8.54 -17.04 0.68
N HIS A 93 -9.33 -16.01 1.06
CA HIS A 93 -10.76 -15.95 0.76
C HIS A 93 -11.05 -16.00 -0.75
N ALA A 94 -10.23 -15.31 -1.54
CA ALA A 94 -10.37 -15.28 -2.99
C ALA A 94 -9.79 -16.54 -3.69
N ASN A 95 -9.24 -17.51 -2.93
CA ASN A 95 -8.56 -18.71 -3.43
C ASN A 95 -7.41 -18.38 -4.41
N ILE A 96 -6.66 -17.31 -4.13
CA ILE A 96 -5.50 -16.88 -4.92
C ILE A 96 -4.24 -17.48 -4.31
N GLU A 97 -3.72 -18.53 -4.91
CA GLU A 97 -2.50 -19.22 -4.43
C GLU A 97 -1.22 -18.51 -4.88
N GLN A 98 -1.15 -18.10 -6.15
CA GLN A 98 0.00 -17.39 -6.72
C GLN A 98 -0.46 -16.13 -7.43
N PHE A 99 0.31 -15.05 -7.32
CA PHE A 99 -0.06 -13.74 -7.84
C PHE A 99 1.15 -12.87 -8.17
N HIS A 100 0.92 -11.88 -9.04
CA HIS A 100 1.79 -10.72 -9.20
C HIS A 100 1.35 -9.65 -8.22
N LEU A 101 2.28 -8.99 -7.54
CA LEU A 101 1.97 -8.02 -6.51
C LEU A 101 2.47 -6.62 -6.91
N ALA A 102 1.62 -5.63 -6.76
CA ALA A 102 1.96 -4.22 -6.90
C ALA A 102 1.48 -3.46 -5.66
N GLY A 103 2.38 -2.74 -5.01
CA GLY A 103 2.06 -1.95 -3.82
C GLY A 103 2.60 -0.54 -3.92
N HIS A 104 1.79 0.44 -3.52
CA HIS A 104 2.17 1.84 -3.50
C HIS A 104 2.35 2.33 -2.06
N SER A 105 3.48 2.99 -1.74
CA SER A 105 3.74 3.62 -0.45
C SER A 105 3.43 2.66 0.73
N MET A 106 2.50 2.97 1.63
CA MET A 106 1.98 2.07 2.69
C MET A 106 1.66 0.66 2.16
N GLY A 107 1.02 0.58 1.00
CA GLY A 107 0.74 -0.69 0.31
C GLY A 107 2.00 -1.37 -0.20
N GLY A 108 3.04 -0.63 -0.58
CA GLY A 108 4.37 -1.14 -0.95
C GLY A 108 5.06 -1.82 0.23
N LEU A 109 5.07 -1.17 1.40
CA LEU A 109 5.59 -1.77 2.64
C LEU A 109 4.81 -3.03 3.03
N THR A 110 3.48 -2.97 2.96
CA THR A 110 2.63 -4.14 3.22
C THR A 110 2.95 -5.28 2.25
N ALA A 111 3.12 -4.97 0.96
CA ALA A 111 3.46 -5.93 -0.10
C ALA A 111 4.85 -6.54 0.10
N LEU A 112 5.83 -5.74 0.49
CA LEU A 112 7.18 -6.21 0.80
C LEU A 112 7.16 -7.26 1.92
N LEU A 113 6.49 -6.95 3.03
CA LEU A 113 6.40 -7.87 4.17
C LEU A 113 5.61 -9.13 3.83
N LEU A 114 4.50 -9.00 3.08
CA LEU A 114 3.73 -10.13 2.57
C LEU A 114 4.59 -11.04 1.69
N SER A 115 5.36 -10.46 0.76
CA SER A 115 6.26 -11.19 -0.14
C SER A 115 7.37 -11.92 0.62
N HIS A 116 7.95 -11.26 1.63
CA HIS A 116 9.01 -11.85 2.44
C HIS A 116 8.49 -13.03 3.29
N GLN A 117 7.26 -12.94 3.80
CA GLN A 117 6.63 -14.01 4.60
C GLN A 117 6.08 -15.17 3.75
N ASN A 118 5.75 -14.91 2.48
CA ASN A 118 5.10 -15.88 1.58
C ASN A 118 5.80 -15.91 0.20
N PRO A 119 7.12 -16.16 0.13
CA PRO A 119 7.89 -16.01 -1.09
C PRO A 119 7.43 -16.94 -2.24
N ASP A 120 6.89 -18.11 -1.93
CA ASP A 120 6.42 -19.08 -2.92
C ASP A 120 5.11 -18.68 -3.59
N ARG A 121 4.37 -17.72 -3.03
CA ARG A 121 3.11 -17.21 -3.59
C ARG A 121 3.32 -16.03 -4.54
N VAL A 122 4.44 -15.29 -4.44
CA VAL A 122 4.66 -14.05 -5.18
C VAL A 122 5.48 -14.31 -6.44
N LEU A 123 4.82 -14.20 -7.59
CA LEU A 123 5.44 -14.42 -8.90
C LEU A 123 6.30 -13.24 -9.35
N SER A 124 5.92 -12.02 -8.99
CA SER A 124 6.72 -10.80 -9.16
C SER A 124 6.22 -9.72 -8.22
N PHE A 125 7.10 -8.80 -7.83
CA PHE A 125 6.75 -7.66 -6.98
C PHE A 125 7.16 -6.35 -7.64
N THR A 126 6.19 -5.43 -7.77
CA THR A 126 6.41 -4.03 -8.14
C THR A 126 6.16 -3.15 -6.95
N ASP A 127 7.20 -2.54 -6.44
CA ASP A 127 7.14 -1.56 -5.38
C ASP A 127 7.06 -0.14 -5.98
N ILE A 128 5.99 0.57 -5.70
CA ILE A 128 5.76 1.93 -6.19
C ILE A 128 5.98 2.89 -5.02
N GLU A 129 7.20 3.41 -4.88
CA GLU A 129 7.58 4.32 -3.79
C GLU A 129 7.21 3.79 -2.39
N GLY A 130 7.29 2.47 -2.20
CA GLY A 130 7.07 1.85 -0.89
C GLY A 130 8.26 2.08 0.04
N ASN A 131 7.99 1.95 1.34
CA ASN A 131 9.03 2.13 2.33
C ASN A 131 10.00 0.94 2.34
N ILE A 132 11.26 1.18 2.02
CA ILE A 132 12.37 0.23 2.11
C ILE A 132 13.55 0.77 2.92
N ALA A 133 13.49 2.06 3.32
CA ALA A 133 14.49 2.73 4.12
C ALA A 133 13.86 3.79 5.05
N PRO A 134 14.56 4.25 6.11
CA PRO A 134 14.06 5.30 7.00
C PRO A 134 13.71 6.62 6.30
N GLU A 135 14.40 6.97 5.21
CA GLU A 135 14.16 8.19 4.43
C GLU A 135 12.80 8.20 3.72
N ASP A 136 12.15 7.04 3.56
CA ASP A 136 10.83 6.93 2.92
C ASP A 136 9.67 7.35 3.84
N CYS A 137 9.95 7.58 5.14
CA CYS A 137 8.94 7.92 6.15
C CYS A 137 8.55 9.39 6.20
N PHE A 138 8.73 10.16 5.14
CA PHE A 138 8.51 11.61 5.16
C PHE A 138 7.09 12.03 5.57
N LEU A 139 6.05 11.26 5.25
CA LEU A 139 4.69 11.52 5.73
C LEU A 139 4.42 10.89 7.08
N SER A 140 4.74 9.62 7.25
CA SER A 140 4.40 8.87 8.46
C SER A 140 5.19 9.33 9.69
N ARG A 141 6.42 9.84 9.52
CA ARG A 141 7.23 10.35 10.63
C ARG A 141 6.62 11.56 11.33
N GLN A 142 5.69 12.26 10.68
CA GLN A 142 4.93 13.33 11.30
C GLN A 142 4.15 12.90 12.56
N ILE A 143 3.86 11.59 12.73
CA ILE A 143 3.21 11.08 13.95
C ILE A 143 4.08 11.31 15.19
N ILE A 144 5.40 11.31 15.02
CA ILE A 144 6.39 11.55 16.09
C ILE A 144 6.73 13.03 16.19
N GLU A 145 6.88 13.70 15.04
CA GLU A 145 7.32 15.09 14.97
C GLU A 145 6.26 16.10 15.45
N TYR A 146 4.98 15.75 15.28
CA TYR A 146 3.83 16.62 15.58
C TYR A 146 2.81 15.91 16.47
N PRO A 147 3.13 15.65 17.74
CA PRO A 147 2.21 14.97 18.64
C PRO A 147 0.92 15.78 18.82
N ALA A 148 -0.20 15.07 18.95
CA ALA A 148 -1.53 15.64 19.16
C ALA A 148 -2.24 14.95 20.32
N ALA A 149 -3.30 15.56 20.86
CA ALA A 149 -4.02 15.01 21.99
C ALA A 149 -4.88 13.79 21.63
N ASN A 150 -5.25 13.64 20.36
CA ASN A 150 -6.04 12.51 19.86
C ASN A 150 -5.89 12.37 18.33
N ALA A 151 -6.38 11.24 17.79
CA ALA A 151 -6.29 10.88 16.38
C ALA A 151 -6.92 11.92 15.43
N ASN A 152 -8.10 12.46 15.79
CA ASN A 152 -8.78 13.46 14.95
C ASN A 152 -8.00 14.76 14.88
N GLU A 153 -7.47 15.24 16.00
CA GLU A 153 -6.61 16.45 16.02
C GLU A 153 -5.35 16.25 15.20
N PHE A 154 -4.67 15.10 15.36
CA PHE A 154 -3.52 14.79 14.54
C PHE A 154 -3.87 14.81 13.06
N PHE A 155 -4.93 14.11 12.68
CA PHE A 155 -5.35 13.96 11.29
C PHE A 155 -5.70 15.31 10.65
N GLU A 156 -6.49 16.15 11.30
CA GLU A 156 -6.83 17.48 10.77
C GLU A 156 -5.58 18.36 10.59
N ARG A 157 -4.66 18.35 11.56
CA ARG A 157 -3.41 19.09 11.45
C ARG A 157 -2.49 18.51 10.37
N PHE A 158 -2.49 17.18 10.19
CA PHE A 158 -1.76 16.52 9.12
C PHE A 158 -2.29 16.93 7.74
N VAL A 159 -3.61 16.93 7.56
CA VAL A 159 -4.24 17.37 6.30
C VAL A 159 -3.88 18.82 5.99
N GLU A 160 -3.92 19.70 6.98
CA GLU A 160 -3.57 21.11 6.82
C GLU A 160 -2.09 21.29 6.46
N ARG A 161 -1.18 20.60 7.14
CA ARG A 161 0.26 20.65 6.78
C ARG A 161 0.50 20.15 5.37
N THR A 162 -0.15 19.03 4.99
CA THR A 162 -0.01 18.44 3.66
C THR A 162 -0.49 19.41 2.58
N LEU A 163 -1.58 20.13 2.81
CA LEU A 163 -2.10 21.15 1.89
C LEU A 163 -1.07 22.25 1.58
N HIS A 164 -0.29 22.63 2.59
CA HIS A 164 0.66 23.75 2.48
C HIS A 164 2.10 23.31 2.19
N THR A 165 2.36 22.01 2.06
CA THR A 165 3.70 21.48 1.74
C THR A 165 3.90 21.43 0.22
N PRO A 166 4.89 22.17 -0.34
CA PRO A 166 5.10 22.22 -1.80
C PRO A 166 5.32 20.85 -2.44
N ALA A 167 5.99 19.93 -1.76
CA ALA A 167 6.32 18.59 -2.27
C ALA A 167 5.09 17.68 -2.45
N TYR A 168 4.00 17.94 -1.73
CA TYR A 168 2.79 17.12 -1.74
C TYR A 168 1.54 17.95 -1.96
N SER A 169 1.71 19.16 -2.42
CA SER A 169 0.67 20.18 -2.50
C SER A 169 -0.38 19.92 -3.58
N SER A 170 -0.83 18.68 -3.69
CA SER A 170 -2.08 18.45 -4.41
C SER A 170 -3.26 18.87 -3.51
N PRO A 171 -3.90 20.01 -3.75
CA PRO A 171 -5.12 20.35 -3.00
C PRO A 171 -6.19 19.28 -3.11
N LEU A 172 -6.23 18.57 -4.24
CA LEU A 172 -7.13 17.43 -4.44
C LEU A 172 -6.80 16.26 -3.49
N TYR A 173 -5.51 15.93 -3.33
CA TYR A 173 -5.09 14.89 -2.40
C TYR A 173 -5.51 15.24 -0.97
N SER A 174 -5.14 16.42 -0.47
CA SER A 174 -5.48 16.87 0.89
C SER A 174 -7.00 16.94 1.11
N ALA A 175 -7.76 17.46 0.15
CA ALA A 175 -9.21 17.51 0.25
C ALA A 175 -9.84 16.11 0.29
N SER A 176 -9.28 15.15 -0.45
CA SER A 176 -9.80 13.79 -0.53
C SER A 176 -9.51 12.95 0.73
N LEU A 177 -8.46 13.29 1.50
CA LEU A 177 -8.07 12.53 2.68
C LEU A 177 -9.21 12.35 3.68
N ARG A 178 -10.00 13.40 3.97
CA ARG A 178 -11.13 13.35 4.90
C ARG A 178 -12.24 12.38 4.47
N HIS A 179 -12.32 12.07 3.19
CA HIS A 179 -13.29 11.12 2.64
C HIS A 179 -12.73 9.69 2.53
N LYS A 180 -11.41 9.58 2.37
CA LYS A 180 -10.75 8.30 2.11
C LYS A 180 -10.19 7.63 3.37
N ILE A 181 -9.87 8.40 4.42
CA ILE A 181 -9.14 7.89 5.59
C ILE A 181 -9.99 8.04 6.86
N ARG A 182 -9.90 7.05 7.74
CA ARG A 182 -10.44 7.10 9.10
C ARG A 182 -9.32 7.54 10.04
N ALA A 183 -9.52 8.67 10.73
CA ALA A 183 -8.51 9.31 11.56
C ALA A 183 -7.94 8.36 12.63
N GLU A 184 -8.79 7.52 13.22
CA GLU A 184 -8.44 6.59 14.29
C GLU A 184 -7.42 5.52 13.86
N ALA A 185 -7.35 5.22 12.55
CA ALA A 185 -6.39 4.24 12.01
C ALA A 185 -4.98 4.83 11.79
N VAL A 186 -4.85 6.16 11.76
CA VAL A 186 -3.63 6.82 11.30
C VAL A 186 -2.46 6.59 12.24
N GLU A 187 -2.69 6.64 13.55
CA GLU A 187 -1.64 6.47 14.57
C GLU A 187 -0.97 5.11 14.45
N GLY A 188 -1.75 4.03 14.42
CA GLY A 188 -1.19 2.68 14.34
C GLY A 188 -0.50 2.40 12.99
N ILE A 189 -1.06 2.92 11.89
CA ILE A 189 -0.43 2.81 10.57
C ILE A 189 0.91 3.56 10.55
N PHE A 190 0.93 4.84 10.89
CA PHE A 190 2.13 5.68 10.79
C PHE A 190 3.22 5.25 11.77
N SER A 191 2.86 4.94 13.02
CA SER A 191 3.83 4.47 14.01
C SER A 191 4.49 3.16 13.58
N SER A 192 3.70 2.21 13.07
CA SER A 192 4.26 0.95 12.58
C SER A 192 5.06 1.10 11.29
N MET A 193 4.72 2.07 10.42
CA MET A 193 5.55 2.40 9.24
C MET A 193 6.93 2.90 9.67
N VAL A 194 6.98 3.83 10.63
CA VAL A 194 8.24 4.39 11.13
C VAL A 194 9.08 3.30 11.81
N GLU A 195 8.48 2.54 12.74
CA GLU A 195 9.17 1.45 13.45
C GLU A 195 9.78 0.42 12.48
N LEU A 196 9.01 0.00 11.47
CA LEU A 196 9.48 -0.96 10.48
C LEU A 196 10.57 -0.38 9.57
N SER A 197 10.45 0.90 9.18
CA SER A 197 11.45 1.54 8.32
C SER A 197 12.78 1.78 9.05
N ASP A 198 12.72 2.07 10.36
CA ASP A 198 13.91 2.31 11.17
C ASP A 198 14.59 1.01 11.62
N HIS A 199 13.80 -0.07 11.91
CA HIS A 199 14.33 -1.27 12.57
C HIS A 199 13.97 -2.60 11.87
N GLY A 200 13.16 -2.56 10.82
CA GLY A 200 12.63 -3.76 10.17
C GLY A 200 13.53 -4.38 9.12
N GLU A 201 14.75 -3.90 8.90
CA GLU A 201 15.69 -4.42 7.90
C GLU A 201 15.05 -4.54 6.50
N LEU A 202 14.23 -3.54 6.14
CA LEU A 202 13.39 -3.60 4.94
C LEU A 202 14.19 -3.70 3.65
N MET A 203 15.33 -2.99 3.59
CA MET A 203 16.22 -3.03 2.44
C MET A 203 16.72 -4.45 2.17
N ASP A 204 17.19 -5.15 3.20
CA ASP A 204 17.69 -6.52 3.07
C ASP A 204 16.55 -7.48 2.70
N LYS A 205 15.37 -7.32 3.30
CA LYS A 205 14.19 -8.07 2.91
C LYS A 205 13.84 -7.87 1.45
N PHE A 206 13.85 -6.61 0.96
CA PHE A 206 13.51 -6.31 -0.43
C PHE A 206 14.51 -6.91 -1.42
N VAL A 207 15.81 -6.69 -1.22
CA VAL A 207 16.82 -7.20 -2.17
C VAL A 207 16.93 -8.72 -2.16
N SER A 208 16.61 -9.38 -1.05
CA SER A 208 16.66 -10.84 -0.91
C SER A 208 15.44 -11.59 -1.45
N LEU A 209 14.35 -10.92 -1.81
CA LEU A 209 13.18 -11.59 -2.39
C LEU A 209 13.59 -12.45 -3.60
N PRO A 210 13.14 -13.70 -3.72
CA PRO A 210 13.54 -14.59 -4.81
C PRO A 210 12.85 -14.26 -6.15
N CYS A 211 11.70 -13.56 -6.11
CA CYS A 211 10.95 -13.23 -7.32
C CYS A 211 11.56 -12.03 -8.08
N PRO A 212 11.27 -11.90 -9.39
CA PRO A 212 11.53 -10.67 -10.12
C PRO A 212 10.90 -9.47 -9.43
N LYS A 213 11.66 -8.40 -9.27
CA LYS A 213 11.22 -7.22 -8.55
C LYS A 213 11.61 -5.92 -9.24
N MET A 214 10.75 -4.92 -9.12
CA MET A 214 10.93 -3.59 -9.65
C MET A 214 10.62 -2.54 -8.59
N PHE A 215 11.41 -1.48 -8.56
CA PHE A 215 11.13 -0.27 -7.78
C PHE A 215 10.79 0.86 -8.76
N MET A 216 9.57 1.39 -8.64
CA MET A 216 9.09 2.53 -9.43
C MET A 216 9.09 3.77 -8.56
N TYR A 217 9.54 4.89 -9.11
CA TYR A 217 9.58 6.17 -8.39
C TYR A 217 9.37 7.33 -9.36
N GLY A 218 8.80 8.43 -8.85
CA GLY A 218 8.66 9.67 -9.60
C GLY A 218 10.00 10.41 -9.71
N GLU A 219 10.15 11.25 -10.72
CA GLU A 219 11.38 12.02 -10.97
C GLU A 219 11.80 12.91 -9.78
N GLN A 220 10.85 13.35 -8.97
CA GLN A 220 11.10 14.11 -7.73
C GLN A 220 11.91 13.31 -6.71
N ASN A 221 11.87 11.98 -6.77
CA ASN A 221 12.54 11.05 -5.86
C ASN A 221 13.86 10.48 -6.42
N ARG A 222 14.44 11.11 -7.48
CA ARG A 222 15.76 10.73 -8.03
C ARG A 222 16.90 10.79 -7.03
N ALA A 223 16.75 11.58 -5.97
CA ALA A 223 17.77 11.79 -4.96
C ALA A 223 17.79 10.73 -3.85
N LEU A 224 16.89 9.74 -3.88
CA LEU A 224 16.89 8.63 -2.92
C LEU A 224 18.24 7.91 -2.93
N THR A 225 18.84 7.82 -1.74
CA THR A 225 20.26 7.45 -1.59
C THR A 225 20.54 6.00 -1.96
N TYR A 226 19.54 5.14 -1.88
CA TYR A 226 19.63 3.69 -2.08
C TYR A 226 19.40 3.21 -3.51
N LEU A 227 18.97 4.05 -4.46
CA LEU A 227 18.64 3.61 -5.83
C LEU A 227 19.80 2.90 -6.52
N GLY A 228 21.02 3.42 -6.37
CA GLY A 228 22.22 2.78 -6.90
C GLY A 228 22.48 1.41 -6.28
N TYR A 229 22.26 1.27 -4.98
CA TYR A 229 22.43 0.02 -4.25
C TYR A 229 21.44 -1.05 -4.72
N ILE A 230 20.13 -0.77 -4.72
CA ILE A 230 19.12 -1.76 -5.11
C ILE A 230 19.27 -2.18 -6.58
N LYS A 231 19.67 -1.23 -7.47
CA LYS A 231 20.01 -1.54 -8.86
C LYS A 231 21.18 -2.54 -8.95
N SER A 232 22.23 -2.36 -8.15
CA SER A 232 23.38 -3.27 -8.08
C SER A 232 23.02 -4.66 -7.58
N LYS A 233 21.90 -4.80 -6.85
CA LYS A 233 21.32 -6.06 -6.36
C LYS A 233 20.32 -6.70 -7.33
N GLY A 234 20.20 -6.18 -8.56
CA GLY A 234 19.36 -6.75 -9.61
C GLY A 234 17.90 -6.29 -9.57
N VAL A 235 17.56 -5.28 -8.74
CA VAL A 235 16.23 -4.67 -8.77
C VAL A 235 16.11 -3.82 -10.04
N ARG A 236 15.04 -4.04 -10.81
CA ARG A 236 14.71 -3.16 -11.93
C ARG A 236 14.22 -1.81 -11.41
N LEU A 237 14.80 -0.73 -11.92
CA LEU A 237 14.33 0.62 -11.63
C LEU A 237 13.43 1.14 -12.76
N SER A 238 12.37 1.82 -12.43
CA SER A 238 11.50 2.53 -13.37
C SER A 238 11.21 3.93 -12.85
N GLU A 239 11.71 4.93 -13.51
CA GLU A 239 11.43 6.32 -13.23
C GLU A 239 10.20 6.77 -14.02
N ILE A 240 9.30 7.49 -13.35
CA ILE A 240 8.09 8.08 -13.94
C ILE A 240 8.28 9.59 -13.97
N SER A 241 8.26 10.17 -15.14
CA SER A 241 8.21 11.62 -15.35
C SER A 241 6.77 12.13 -15.30
N GLU A 242 6.59 13.37 -14.87
CA GLU A 242 5.30 14.06 -14.92
C GLU A 242 4.79 14.27 -16.36
#